data_89241c25c60e0be6098dac4c9669451c
#
_entry.id   89241c25c60e0be6098dac4c9669451c
#
_cell.length_a   1.000
_cell.length_b   1.000
_cell.length_c   1.000
_cell.angle_alpha   90.00
_cell.angle_beta   90.00
_cell.angle_gamma   90.00
#
_symmetry.space_group_name_H-M   'P 1'
#
loop_
_entity.id
_entity.type
_entity.pdbx_description
1 polymer ?
#
loop_
_entity_poly.entity_id
_entity_poly.type
_entity_poly.pdbx_seq_one_letter_code
_entity_poly.pdbx_strand_id
1 'polypeptide(L)'
;MMTTMSLGKALNAGLRHAMAHDDKVVLMGEDIGKLGGVFRVTEGLQDEFGAPRVIDTPLAESGVVGTAVGLAMRGYRPVCEIQFDGFVYPAFDQIVSQVAKLHYRNEGRVAMPITIRIPYGGGIGAVEHHSESPEAYFAHTAGLRVVTCSNPADGYRMIQQAVASPDPVVFFEPKRRYWDKGEVDEDEPLSAIPLHGARVVVEGTDVTVATYGSMVATALHAARIGAEEGTSLEVVDLRSLSPIDFGTLEESVCKTGRLVVAHEAPVFGGLGAEIAARVAERCFYHLEAPVRRVGAFATPYPPSRLEKHFLPDADRILHEVDKCLEV
;
A
#
# COMPACT_ATOMS: atom_id res chain seq x y z
N MET A 1 14.15 -15.06 -13.38
CA MET A 1 15.53 -14.97 -12.80
C MET A 1 15.45 -14.37 -11.41
N MET A 2 16.00 -15.03 -10.39
CA MET A 2 16.03 -14.53 -9.02
C MET A 2 17.08 -13.43 -8.87
N THR A 3 16.65 -12.22 -8.49
CA THR A 3 17.54 -11.06 -8.32
C THR A 3 17.28 -10.43 -6.96
N THR A 4 18.34 -10.23 -6.16
CA THR A 4 18.20 -9.51 -4.88
C THR A 4 18.22 -8.02 -5.13
N MET A 5 17.15 -7.31 -4.79
CA MET A 5 17.06 -5.87 -4.95
C MET A 5 16.34 -5.19 -3.78
N SER A 6 16.51 -3.88 -3.63
CA SER A 6 15.74 -3.12 -2.65
C SER A 6 14.33 -2.86 -3.17
N LEU A 7 13.37 -2.55 -2.29
CA LEU A 7 12.01 -2.22 -2.69
C LEU A 7 11.96 -1.08 -3.71
N GLY A 8 12.74 -0.01 -3.52
CA GLY A 8 12.80 1.10 -4.47
C GLY A 8 13.31 0.66 -5.86
N LYS A 9 14.32 -0.24 -5.91
CA LYS A 9 14.80 -0.82 -7.18
C LYS A 9 13.81 -1.80 -7.80
N ALA A 10 13.05 -2.54 -6.98
CA ALA A 10 12.01 -3.44 -7.46
C ALA A 10 10.85 -2.66 -8.11
N LEU A 11 10.45 -1.54 -7.52
CA LEU A 11 9.48 -0.62 -8.13
C LEU A 11 9.99 -0.03 -9.44
N ASN A 12 11.27 0.40 -9.48
CA ASN A 12 11.92 0.88 -10.72
C ASN A 12 11.89 -0.19 -11.81
N ALA A 13 12.30 -1.41 -11.49
CA ALA A 13 12.29 -2.53 -12.44
C ALA A 13 10.88 -2.85 -12.93
N GLY A 14 9.87 -2.82 -12.05
CA GLY A 14 8.47 -3.02 -12.43
C GLY A 14 7.93 -1.93 -13.36
N LEU A 15 8.24 -0.65 -13.09
CA LEU A 15 7.89 0.47 -13.98
C LEU A 15 8.60 0.34 -15.34
N ARG A 16 9.90 0.01 -15.34
CA ARG A 16 10.67 -0.24 -16.55
C ARG A 16 10.04 -1.32 -17.40
N HIS A 17 9.68 -2.45 -16.78
CA HIS A 17 9.00 -3.54 -17.46
C HIS A 17 7.68 -3.10 -18.08
N ALA A 18 6.83 -2.38 -17.32
CA ALA A 18 5.55 -1.88 -17.83
C ALA A 18 5.75 -0.92 -19.02
N MET A 19 6.72 -0.01 -18.96
CA MET A 19 7.03 0.94 -20.03
C MET A 19 7.60 0.27 -21.27
N ALA A 20 8.41 -0.80 -21.12
CA ALA A 20 8.96 -1.53 -22.22
C ALA A 20 7.92 -2.34 -23.01
N HIS A 21 6.83 -2.74 -22.35
CA HIS A 21 5.77 -3.58 -22.94
C HIS A 21 4.54 -2.80 -23.42
N ASP A 22 4.39 -1.53 -23.02
CA ASP A 22 3.27 -0.67 -23.46
C ASP A 22 3.75 0.77 -23.68
N ASP A 23 3.74 1.20 -24.93
CA ASP A 23 4.13 2.57 -25.34
C ASP A 23 3.17 3.65 -24.84
N LYS A 24 1.99 3.26 -24.30
CA LYS A 24 1.00 4.18 -23.72
C LYS A 24 1.28 4.49 -22.25
N VAL A 25 2.19 3.78 -21.61
CA VAL A 25 2.61 4.08 -20.23
C VAL A 25 3.47 5.33 -20.23
N VAL A 26 3.03 6.34 -19.45
CA VAL A 26 3.71 7.64 -19.29
C VAL A 26 3.83 7.94 -17.80
N LEU A 27 5.03 8.22 -17.34
CA LEU A 27 5.31 8.64 -15.97
C LEU A 27 5.31 10.18 -15.90
N MET A 28 4.71 10.73 -14.86
CA MET A 28 4.66 12.17 -14.64
C MET A 28 4.70 12.51 -13.14
N GLY A 29 5.42 13.56 -12.79
CA GLY A 29 5.61 14.01 -11.41
C GLY A 29 6.78 14.96 -11.30
N GLU A 30 7.05 15.43 -10.09
CA GLU A 30 8.13 16.36 -9.80
C GLU A 30 9.46 15.62 -9.70
N ASP A 31 10.50 16.12 -10.35
CA ASP A 31 11.87 15.61 -10.31
C ASP A 31 12.03 14.12 -10.71
N ILE A 32 11.03 13.52 -11.34
CA ILE A 32 11.04 12.10 -11.70
C ILE A 32 11.88 11.78 -12.94
N GLY A 33 12.19 12.79 -13.76
CA GLY A 33 12.96 12.64 -14.98
C GLY A 33 14.45 12.50 -14.72
N LYS A 34 15.22 13.56 -14.98
CA LYS A 34 16.67 13.52 -14.87
C LYS A 34 17.18 13.18 -13.46
N LEU A 35 16.49 13.64 -12.42
CA LEU A 35 16.83 13.34 -11.03
C LEU A 35 16.48 11.90 -10.63
N GLY A 36 15.45 11.31 -11.22
CA GLY A 36 14.97 9.96 -10.89
C GLY A 36 14.09 9.87 -9.67
N GLY A 37 13.46 10.98 -9.27
CA GLY A 37 12.62 11.10 -8.07
C GLY A 37 13.41 11.22 -6.77
N VAL A 38 12.76 11.67 -5.71
CA VAL A 38 13.37 11.87 -4.38
C VAL A 38 13.94 10.55 -3.84
N PHE A 39 13.22 9.45 -4.02
CA PHE A 39 13.63 8.12 -3.56
C PHE A 39 14.28 7.27 -4.65
N ARG A 40 14.64 7.86 -5.80
CA ARG A 40 15.30 7.20 -6.94
C ARG A 40 14.50 6.04 -7.56
N VAL A 41 13.18 6.06 -7.39
CA VAL A 41 12.32 5.01 -7.97
C VAL A 41 12.24 5.11 -9.50
N THR A 42 12.42 6.30 -10.08
CA THR A 42 12.40 6.51 -11.54
C THR A 42 13.79 6.74 -12.15
N GLU A 43 14.87 6.49 -11.38
CA GLU A 43 16.25 6.69 -11.82
C GLU A 43 16.54 5.92 -13.13
N GLY A 44 17.10 6.62 -14.13
CA GLY A 44 17.48 6.08 -15.43
C GLY A 44 16.32 5.84 -16.41
N LEU A 45 15.06 5.96 -16.00
CA LEU A 45 13.92 5.72 -16.89
C LEU A 45 13.79 6.81 -17.97
N GLN A 46 14.11 8.07 -17.66
CA GLN A 46 14.08 9.13 -18.68
C GLN A 46 15.17 8.95 -19.74
N ASP A 47 16.35 8.48 -19.34
CA ASP A 47 17.45 8.21 -20.30
C ASP A 47 17.08 7.07 -21.26
N GLU A 48 16.33 6.07 -20.78
CA GLU A 48 15.93 4.89 -21.55
C GLU A 48 14.70 5.16 -22.43
N PHE A 49 13.65 5.81 -21.91
CA PHE A 49 12.36 5.98 -22.59
C PHE A 49 12.12 7.38 -23.14
N GLY A 50 12.97 8.33 -22.79
CA GLY A 50 12.90 9.72 -23.25
C GLY A 50 11.98 10.61 -22.42
N ALA A 51 12.24 11.93 -22.46
CA ALA A 51 11.48 12.94 -21.75
C ALA A 51 9.97 13.00 -22.11
N PRO A 52 9.52 12.63 -23.32
CA PRO A 52 8.06 12.57 -23.58
C PRO A 52 7.32 11.47 -22.84
N ARG A 53 8.03 10.45 -22.34
CA ARG A 53 7.42 9.34 -21.58
C ARG A 53 7.74 9.37 -20.09
N VAL A 54 8.76 10.12 -19.66
CA VAL A 54 9.07 10.39 -18.25
C VAL A 54 9.15 11.89 -18.07
N ILE A 55 8.07 12.48 -17.60
CA ILE A 55 7.80 13.91 -17.68
C ILE A 55 8.03 14.57 -16.31
N ASP A 56 9.05 15.44 -16.22
CA ASP A 56 9.15 16.34 -15.10
C ASP A 56 8.04 17.39 -15.18
N THR A 57 7.23 17.50 -14.16
CA THR A 57 6.13 18.47 -14.07
C THR A 57 6.52 19.64 -13.16
N PRO A 58 5.89 20.79 -13.33
CA PRO A 58 5.89 21.81 -12.28
C PRO A 58 5.31 21.27 -10.97
N LEU A 59 5.64 21.91 -9.85
CA LEU A 59 5.07 21.66 -8.52
C LEU A 59 3.60 22.07 -8.51
N ALA A 60 2.72 21.17 -8.91
CA ALA A 60 1.27 21.40 -8.99
C ALA A 60 0.53 20.04 -9.06
N GLU A 61 0.38 19.35 -7.95
CA GLU A 61 -0.15 17.97 -7.89
C GLU A 61 -1.58 17.88 -8.45
N SER A 62 -2.41 18.91 -8.24
CA SER A 62 -3.73 18.99 -8.89
C SER A 62 -3.63 19.04 -10.41
N GLY A 63 -2.62 19.74 -10.94
CA GLY A 63 -2.32 19.82 -12.38
C GLY A 63 -1.79 18.50 -12.91
N VAL A 64 -0.91 17.81 -12.15
CA VAL A 64 -0.38 16.47 -12.49
C VAL A 64 -1.54 15.50 -12.66
N VAL A 65 -2.39 15.33 -11.63
CA VAL A 65 -3.52 14.39 -11.65
C VAL A 65 -4.57 14.81 -12.68
N GLY A 66 -4.90 16.11 -12.78
CA GLY A 66 -5.86 16.61 -13.78
C GLY A 66 -5.40 16.36 -15.22
N THR A 67 -4.10 16.51 -15.50
CA THR A 67 -3.53 16.17 -16.82
C THR A 67 -3.60 14.67 -17.09
N ALA A 68 -3.34 13.84 -16.07
CA ALA A 68 -3.44 12.39 -16.19
C ALA A 68 -4.85 11.94 -16.60
N VAL A 69 -5.90 12.60 -16.13
CA VAL A 69 -7.28 12.32 -16.57
C VAL A 69 -7.41 12.51 -18.09
N GLY A 70 -6.91 13.63 -18.62
CA GLY A 70 -6.93 13.88 -20.06
C GLY A 70 -6.13 12.86 -20.87
N LEU A 71 -4.97 12.45 -20.37
CA LEU A 71 -4.14 11.40 -20.99
C LEU A 71 -4.87 10.05 -21.00
N ALA A 72 -5.48 9.66 -19.88
CA ALA A 72 -6.26 8.41 -19.78
C ALA A 72 -7.42 8.40 -20.78
N MET A 73 -8.16 9.51 -20.92
CA MET A 73 -9.23 9.65 -21.92
C MET A 73 -8.72 9.54 -23.37
N ARG A 74 -7.43 9.77 -23.60
CA ARG A 74 -6.76 9.59 -24.92
C ARG A 74 -6.14 8.21 -25.07
N GLY A 75 -6.37 7.30 -24.13
CA GLY A 75 -5.89 5.91 -24.18
C GLY A 75 -4.46 5.71 -23.68
N TYR A 76 -3.87 6.69 -22.99
CA TYR A 76 -2.61 6.51 -22.27
C TYR A 76 -2.85 5.86 -20.90
N ARG A 77 -1.77 5.36 -20.32
CA ARG A 77 -1.72 4.80 -18.95
C ARG A 77 -0.77 5.66 -18.10
N PRO A 78 -1.27 6.79 -17.59
CA PRO A 78 -0.42 7.68 -16.80
C PRO A 78 -0.15 7.09 -15.42
N VAL A 79 1.11 7.19 -14.99
CA VAL A 79 1.59 6.91 -13.65
C VAL A 79 2.04 8.22 -13.04
N CYS A 80 1.25 8.73 -12.09
CA CYS A 80 1.56 9.97 -11.37
C CYS A 80 2.36 9.66 -10.12
N GLU A 81 3.48 10.34 -9.90
CA GLU A 81 4.18 10.33 -8.62
C GLU A 81 3.81 11.58 -7.82
N ILE A 82 3.33 11.39 -6.61
CA ILE A 82 3.23 12.42 -5.57
C ILE A 82 4.45 12.23 -4.67
N GLN A 83 5.26 13.27 -4.45
CA GLN A 83 6.55 13.09 -3.77
C GLN A 83 6.43 12.57 -2.33
N PHE A 84 5.41 13.02 -1.60
CA PHE A 84 5.12 12.63 -0.22
C PHE A 84 3.62 12.63 0.07
N ASP A 85 3.21 11.86 1.05
CA ASP A 85 1.81 11.70 1.48
C ASP A 85 1.09 13.02 1.74
N GLY A 86 1.73 13.98 2.40
CA GLY A 86 1.12 15.29 2.69
C GLY A 86 0.92 16.17 1.46
N PHE A 87 1.63 15.90 0.37
CA PHE A 87 1.48 16.65 -0.89
C PHE A 87 0.34 16.13 -1.78
N VAL A 88 -0.32 15.07 -1.37
CA VAL A 88 -1.49 14.57 -2.10
C VAL A 88 -2.73 15.47 -1.93
N TYR A 89 -2.82 16.23 -0.85
CA TYR A 89 -4.02 17.01 -0.53
C TYR A 89 -4.38 18.08 -1.58
N PRO A 90 -3.46 18.82 -2.21
CA PRO A 90 -3.78 19.68 -3.34
C PRO A 90 -4.42 18.96 -4.53
N ALA A 91 -4.10 17.66 -4.74
CA ALA A 91 -4.68 16.84 -5.78
C ALA A 91 -5.93 16.06 -5.32
N PHE A 92 -6.31 16.11 -4.06
CA PHE A 92 -7.37 15.28 -3.48
C PHE A 92 -8.70 15.44 -4.22
N ASP A 93 -9.11 16.66 -4.54
CA ASP A 93 -10.32 16.90 -5.34
C ASP A 93 -10.26 16.21 -6.70
N GLN A 94 -9.15 16.32 -7.42
CA GLN A 94 -8.99 15.66 -8.72
C GLN A 94 -9.09 14.13 -8.59
N ILE A 95 -8.50 13.56 -7.53
CA ILE A 95 -8.53 12.11 -7.29
C ILE A 95 -9.96 11.66 -6.96
N VAL A 96 -10.62 12.26 -5.98
CA VAL A 96 -11.91 11.77 -5.47
C VAL A 96 -13.09 12.19 -6.34
N SER A 97 -13.03 13.33 -7.03
CA SER A 97 -14.12 13.89 -7.82
C SER A 97 -14.05 13.53 -9.30
N GLN A 98 -12.84 13.40 -9.86
CA GLN A 98 -12.65 13.10 -11.27
C GLN A 98 -12.16 11.67 -11.50
N VAL A 99 -10.96 11.32 -11.03
CA VAL A 99 -10.34 10.01 -11.28
C VAL A 99 -11.26 8.88 -10.82
N ALA A 100 -11.76 8.95 -9.59
CA ALA A 100 -12.61 7.93 -9.00
C ALA A 100 -13.98 7.79 -9.69
N LYS A 101 -14.51 8.85 -10.29
CA LYS A 101 -15.94 8.89 -10.72
C LYS A 101 -16.14 8.86 -12.21
N LEU A 102 -15.14 9.22 -13.02
CA LEU A 102 -15.33 9.39 -14.47
C LEU A 102 -15.75 8.10 -15.17
N HIS A 103 -15.19 6.95 -14.80
CA HIS A 103 -15.56 5.67 -15.37
C HIS A 103 -17.07 5.40 -15.16
N TYR A 104 -17.57 5.60 -13.94
CA TYR A 104 -18.98 5.43 -13.60
C TYR A 104 -19.87 6.46 -14.32
N ARG A 105 -19.48 7.77 -14.31
CA ARG A 105 -20.24 8.84 -14.97
C ARG A 105 -20.39 8.62 -16.47
N ASN A 106 -19.43 7.95 -17.10
CA ASN A 106 -19.45 7.62 -18.51
C ASN A 106 -20.06 6.25 -18.80
N GLU A 107 -20.74 5.63 -17.83
CA GLU A 107 -21.39 4.33 -17.99
C GLU A 107 -20.41 3.24 -18.47
N GLY A 108 -19.16 3.29 -18.00
CA GLY A 108 -18.11 2.35 -18.37
C GLY A 108 -17.47 2.58 -19.75
N ARG A 109 -17.86 3.61 -20.50
CA ARG A 109 -17.35 3.86 -21.87
C ARG A 109 -15.92 4.36 -21.90
N VAL A 110 -15.47 4.99 -20.82
CA VAL A 110 -14.12 5.55 -20.71
C VAL A 110 -13.43 4.91 -19.51
N ALA A 111 -12.40 4.12 -19.76
CA ALA A 111 -11.53 3.60 -18.71
C ALA A 111 -10.69 4.73 -18.10
N MET A 112 -10.32 4.56 -16.83
CA MET A 112 -9.43 5.49 -16.12
C MET A 112 -8.17 4.74 -15.62
N PRO A 113 -7.30 4.24 -16.51
CA PRO A 113 -6.11 3.46 -16.15
C PRO A 113 -5.00 4.37 -15.60
N ILE A 114 -5.28 5.02 -14.48
CA ILE A 114 -4.37 5.95 -13.82
C ILE A 114 -3.80 5.29 -12.58
N THR A 115 -2.47 5.22 -12.48
CA THR A 115 -1.79 4.81 -11.25
C THR A 115 -1.25 6.04 -10.54
N ILE A 116 -1.62 6.23 -9.27
CA ILE A 116 -1.11 7.33 -8.44
C ILE A 116 -0.24 6.72 -7.35
N ARG A 117 1.07 6.93 -7.45
CA ARG A 117 2.08 6.46 -6.51
C ARG A 117 2.24 7.50 -5.41
N ILE A 118 2.16 7.06 -4.17
CA ILE A 118 2.26 7.92 -3.00
C ILE A 118 3.20 7.28 -1.98
N PRO A 119 4.43 7.78 -1.82
CA PRO A 119 5.27 7.43 -0.67
C PRO A 119 4.59 7.87 0.62
N TYR A 120 4.37 6.94 1.57
CA TYR A 120 3.60 7.21 2.79
C TYR A 120 4.25 6.62 4.04
N GLY A 121 3.69 6.97 5.19
CA GLY A 121 4.08 6.43 6.49
C GLY A 121 5.33 7.07 7.07
N GLY A 122 5.57 6.85 8.34
CA GLY A 122 6.71 7.37 9.08
C GLY A 122 7.95 6.48 9.04
N GLY A 123 8.84 6.72 10.01
CA GLY A 123 10.04 5.92 10.21
C GLY A 123 11.27 6.42 9.46
N ILE A 124 11.22 7.62 8.89
CA ILE A 124 12.34 8.28 8.23
C ILE A 124 12.82 9.53 8.96
N GLY A 125 12.24 9.85 10.13
CA GLY A 125 12.60 11.00 10.93
C GLY A 125 12.15 12.35 10.35
N ALA A 126 11.16 12.35 9.48
CA ALA A 126 10.61 13.56 8.86
C ALA A 126 9.49 14.20 9.70
N VAL A 127 9.00 15.36 9.25
CA VAL A 127 7.87 16.08 9.84
C VAL A 127 6.52 15.47 9.41
N GLU A 128 5.41 15.93 10.00
CA GLU A 128 4.08 15.34 9.81
C GLU A 128 3.67 15.16 8.34
N HIS A 129 3.77 16.20 7.51
CA HIS A 129 3.37 16.14 6.09
C HIS A 129 4.31 15.32 5.19
N HIS A 130 5.27 14.61 5.80
CA HIS A 130 6.13 13.63 5.15
C HIS A 130 6.08 12.26 5.87
N SER A 131 5.10 12.02 6.74
CA SER A 131 5.13 10.86 7.63
C SER A 131 3.75 10.31 7.98
N GLU A 132 2.69 10.85 7.40
CA GLU A 132 1.34 10.40 7.69
C GLU A 132 0.95 9.15 6.89
N SER A 133 -0.17 8.53 7.29
CA SER A 133 -0.75 7.33 6.70
C SER A 133 -2.19 7.63 6.28
N PRO A 134 -2.40 8.24 5.08
CA PRO A 134 -3.70 8.77 4.65
C PRO A 134 -4.57 7.76 3.90
N GLU A 135 -4.22 6.48 3.88
CA GLU A 135 -4.87 5.44 3.06
C GLU A 135 -6.38 5.33 3.28
N ALA A 136 -6.87 5.63 4.49
CA ALA A 136 -8.29 5.56 4.80
C ALA A 136 -9.14 6.53 3.97
N TYR A 137 -8.64 7.72 3.62
CA TYR A 137 -9.36 8.67 2.77
C TYR A 137 -9.63 8.12 1.37
N PHE A 138 -8.66 7.39 0.83
CA PHE A 138 -8.73 6.82 -0.51
C PHE A 138 -9.49 5.50 -0.52
N ALA A 139 -9.30 4.65 0.48
CA ALA A 139 -10.03 3.39 0.60
C ALA A 139 -11.54 3.61 0.80
N HIS A 140 -11.96 4.70 1.47
CA HIS A 140 -13.35 5.11 1.59
C HIS A 140 -13.94 5.65 0.28
N THR A 141 -13.10 6.07 -0.67
CA THR A 141 -13.56 6.71 -1.92
C THR A 141 -13.98 5.67 -2.95
N ALA A 142 -15.29 5.51 -3.15
CA ALA A 142 -15.84 4.60 -4.15
C ALA A 142 -15.34 4.94 -5.57
N GLY A 143 -14.86 3.93 -6.29
CA GLY A 143 -14.28 4.05 -7.63
C GLY A 143 -12.76 4.04 -7.67
N LEU A 144 -12.09 4.12 -6.52
CA LEU A 144 -10.65 3.91 -6.40
C LEU A 144 -10.33 2.48 -5.98
N ARG A 145 -9.26 1.94 -6.51
CA ARG A 145 -8.55 0.79 -5.96
C ARG A 145 -7.36 1.30 -5.16
N VAL A 146 -7.15 0.72 -3.99
CA VAL A 146 -6.08 1.17 -3.08
C VAL A 146 -5.25 -0.02 -2.67
N VAL A 147 -3.95 0.05 -2.93
CA VAL A 147 -3.02 -1.05 -2.63
C VAL A 147 -1.74 -0.53 -1.99
N THR A 148 -1.02 -1.41 -1.30
CA THR A 148 0.31 -1.12 -0.76
C THR A 148 1.16 -2.37 -0.79
N CYS A 149 2.43 -2.23 -1.14
CA CYS A 149 3.40 -3.32 -1.07
C CYS A 149 4.11 -3.35 0.29
N SER A 150 4.65 -4.50 0.66
CA SER A 150 5.39 -4.68 1.92
C SER A 150 6.84 -5.15 1.72
N ASN A 151 7.18 -5.60 0.52
CA ASN A 151 8.46 -6.21 0.20
C ASN A 151 8.81 -6.03 -1.30
N PRO A 152 10.08 -6.27 -1.71
CA PRO A 152 10.51 -6.07 -3.10
C PRO A 152 9.76 -6.90 -4.13
N ALA A 153 9.43 -8.16 -3.87
CA ALA A 153 8.73 -9.03 -4.81
C ALA A 153 7.31 -8.47 -5.11
N ASP A 154 6.59 -8.05 -4.06
CA ASP A 154 5.30 -7.39 -4.22
C ASP A 154 5.44 -6.03 -4.90
N GLY A 155 6.45 -5.23 -4.55
CA GLY A 155 6.73 -3.96 -5.21
C GLY A 155 6.87 -4.11 -6.72
N TYR A 156 7.68 -5.08 -7.16
CA TYR A 156 7.90 -5.38 -8.58
C TYR A 156 6.62 -5.79 -9.32
N ARG A 157 5.84 -6.71 -8.73
CA ARG A 157 4.65 -7.27 -9.40
C ARG A 157 3.44 -6.36 -9.32
N MET A 158 3.16 -5.84 -8.12
CA MET A 158 1.96 -5.03 -7.90
C MET A 158 1.97 -3.73 -8.69
N ILE A 159 3.15 -3.08 -8.88
CA ILE A 159 3.21 -1.87 -9.69
C ILE A 159 2.88 -2.15 -11.17
N GLN A 160 3.33 -3.28 -11.73
CA GLN A 160 2.97 -3.70 -13.08
C GLN A 160 1.48 -3.99 -13.21
N GLN A 161 0.91 -4.71 -12.22
CA GLN A 161 -0.54 -4.99 -12.17
C GLN A 161 -1.36 -3.71 -12.04
N ALA A 162 -0.90 -2.74 -11.25
CA ALA A 162 -1.54 -1.44 -11.11
C ALA A 162 -1.55 -0.66 -12.44
N VAL A 163 -0.41 -0.60 -13.13
CA VAL A 163 -0.30 0.05 -14.45
C VAL A 163 -1.16 -0.65 -15.50
N ALA A 164 -1.29 -1.98 -15.44
CA ALA A 164 -2.14 -2.74 -16.34
C ALA A 164 -3.64 -2.65 -16.03
N SER A 165 -4.03 -2.15 -14.84
CA SER A 165 -5.42 -2.03 -14.43
C SER A 165 -6.20 -1.08 -15.35
N PRO A 166 -7.45 -1.42 -15.75
CA PRO A 166 -8.34 -0.48 -16.42
C PRO A 166 -8.96 0.55 -15.48
N ASP A 167 -8.94 0.28 -14.17
CA ASP A 167 -9.47 1.12 -13.11
C ASP A 167 -8.35 1.92 -12.43
N PRO A 168 -8.65 3.07 -11.84
CA PRO A 168 -7.65 3.88 -11.17
C PRO A 168 -7.14 3.20 -9.88
N VAL A 169 -5.82 3.21 -9.72
CA VAL A 169 -5.12 2.61 -8.58
C VAL A 169 -4.35 3.69 -7.83
N VAL A 170 -4.63 3.83 -6.54
CA VAL A 170 -3.74 4.53 -5.60
C VAL A 170 -2.78 3.50 -5.01
N PHE A 171 -1.51 3.68 -5.31
CA PHE A 171 -0.44 2.77 -4.94
C PHE A 171 0.42 3.40 -3.84
N PHE A 172 0.22 2.95 -2.61
CA PHE A 172 0.97 3.42 -1.46
C PHE A 172 2.31 2.71 -1.32
N GLU A 173 3.38 3.48 -1.20
CA GLU A 173 4.76 2.99 -1.07
C GLU A 173 5.28 3.28 0.34
N PRO A 174 5.53 2.24 1.17
CA PRO A 174 5.97 2.46 2.55
C PRO A 174 7.42 2.97 2.59
N LYS A 175 7.60 4.28 2.82
CA LYS A 175 8.90 4.99 2.72
C LYS A 175 10.04 4.32 3.48
N ARG A 176 9.81 3.90 4.71
CA ARG A 176 10.85 3.26 5.55
C ARG A 176 11.33 1.92 5.00
N ARG A 177 10.62 1.34 4.00
CA ARG A 177 10.93 0.04 3.39
C ARG A 177 11.67 0.15 2.06
N TYR A 178 11.85 1.34 1.50
CA TYR A 178 12.51 1.51 0.20
C TYR A 178 13.90 0.85 0.09
N TRP A 179 14.62 0.75 1.21
CA TRP A 179 15.96 0.15 1.25
C TRP A 179 15.97 -1.31 1.71
N ASP A 180 14.82 -1.85 2.12
CA ASP A 180 14.71 -3.26 2.51
C ASP A 180 14.97 -4.13 1.27
N LYS A 181 15.86 -5.10 1.43
CA LYS A 181 16.26 -6.01 0.36
C LYS A 181 15.46 -7.30 0.42
N GLY A 182 15.17 -7.86 -0.75
CA GLY A 182 14.53 -9.16 -0.90
C GLY A 182 14.78 -9.73 -2.28
N GLU A 183 14.47 -10.98 -2.45
CA GLU A 183 14.56 -11.67 -3.72
C GLU A 183 13.30 -11.38 -4.55
N VAL A 184 13.52 -11.12 -5.83
CA VAL A 184 12.49 -10.90 -6.84
C VAL A 184 12.69 -11.91 -7.95
N ASP A 185 11.69 -12.72 -8.20
CA ASP A 185 11.64 -13.56 -9.38
C ASP A 185 10.93 -12.80 -10.51
N GLU A 186 11.73 -12.32 -11.46
CA GLU A 186 11.24 -11.54 -12.59
C GLU A 186 10.47 -12.41 -13.60
N ASP A 187 10.63 -13.73 -13.57
CA ASP A 187 9.94 -14.68 -14.46
C ASP A 187 8.61 -15.20 -13.86
N GLU A 188 8.35 -14.93 -12.58
CA GLU A 188 7.09 -15.38 -11.96
C GLU A 188 5.89 -14.63 -12.57
N PRO A 189 4.85 -15.36 -13.00
CA PRO A 189 3.68 -14.73 -13.61
C PRO A 189 3.03 -13.68 -12.72
N LEU A 190 2.65 -12.53 -13.28
CA LEU A 190 1.93 -11.48 -12.55
C LEU A 190 0.61 -11.99 -11.94
N SER A 191 0.02 -13.03 -12.53
CA SER A 191 -1.22 -13.66 -12.06
C SER A 191 -1.03 -14.60 -10.87
N ALA A 192 0.20 -14.89 -10.44
CA ALA A 192 0.46 -15.80 -9.32
C ALA A 192 -0.25 -15.35 -8.03
N ILE A 193 -0.25 -14.04 -7.77
CA ILE A 193 -1.08 -13.43 -6.73
C ILE A 193 -1.78 -12.22 -7.36
N PRO A 194 -3.11 -12.17 -7.40
CA PRO A 194 -3.85 -11.02 -7.93
C PRO A 194 -3.51 -9.73 -7.19
N LEU A 195 -3.63 -8.58 -7.86
CA LEU A 195 -3.39 -7.26 -7.26
C LEU A 195 -4.16 -7.07 -5.96
N HIS A 196 -5.38 -7.60 -5.88
CA HIS A 196 -6.28 -7.49 -4.73
C HIS A 196 -6.30 -8.73 -3.84
N GLY A 197 -5.40 -9.69 -4.05
CA GLY A 197 -5.27 -10.88 -3.20
C GLY A 197 -4.42 -10.59 -1.97
N ALA A 198 -4.89 -10.96 -0.79
CA ALA A 198 -4.08 -11.01 0.42
C ALA A 198 -3.15 -12.25 0.41
N ARG A 199 -2.21 -12.28 1.33
CA ARG A 199 -1.28 -13.39 1.46
C ARG A 199 -1.00 -13.72 2.92
N VAL A 200 -1.12 -15.00 3.28
CA VAL A 200 -0.57 -15.52 4.54
C VAL A 200 0.94 -15.56 4.37
N VAL A 201 1.66 -14.77 5.16
CA VAL A 201 3.13 -14.67 5.12
C VAL A 201 3.81 -15.45 6.23
N VAL A 202 3.08 -15.79 7.28
CA VAL A 202 3.44 -16.75 8.32
C VAL A 202 2.20 -17.54 8.68
N GLU A 203 2.29 -18.87 8.63
CA GLU A 203 1.24 -19.75 9.12
C GLU A 203 1.23 -19.79 10.65
N GLY A 204 0.04 -19.82 11.25
CA GLY A 204 -0.14 -19.88 12.69
C GLY A 204 -1.49 -20.46 13.09
N THR A 205 -1.68 -20.71 14.39
CA THR A 205 -2.87 -21.39 14.91
C THR A 205 -3.60 -20.64 16.02
N ASP A 206 -2.96 -19.68 16.69
CA ASP A 206 -3.51 -19.11 17.93
C ASP A 206 -4.17 -17.75 17.72
N VAL A 207 -3.54 -16.86 16.96
CA VAL A 207 -4.06 -15.51 16.67
C VAL A 207 -3.70 -15.10 15.26
N THR A 208 -4.65 -14.60 14.48
CA THR A 208 -4.41 -13.92 13.21
C THR A 208 -3.99 -12.48 13.46
N VAL A 209 -2.87 -12.05 12.85
CA VAL A 209 -2.45 -10.66 12.77
C VAL A 209 -2.62 -10.17 11.34
N ALA A 210 -3.67 -9.41 11.07
CA ALA A 210 -3.91 -8.80 9.77
C ALA A 210 -3.23 -7.42 9.69
N THR A 211 -2.44 -7.20 8.66
CA THR A 211 -1.64 -5.98 8.52
C THR A 211 -1.34 -5.65 7.05
N TYR A 212 -0.66 -4.53 6.80
CA TYR A 212 -0.25 -4.12 5.45
C TYR A 212 0.94 -3.15 5.46
N GLY A 213 1.57 -3.00 4.31
CA GLY A 213 2.65 -2.05 4.07
C GLY A 213 3.82 -2.21 5.04
N SER A 214 4.23 -1.12 5.67
CA SER A 214 5.38 -1.13 6.58
C SER A 214 5.19 -2.01 7.80
N MET A 215 3.94 -2.22 8.24
CA MET A 215 3.63 -2.97 9.45
C MET A 215 3.77 -4.49 9.28
N VAL A 216 3.84 -5.00 8.04
CA VAL A 216 4.09 -6.44 7.80
C VAL A 216 5.39 -6.88 8.45
N ALA A 217 6.49 -6.12 8.28
CA ALA A 217 7.77 -6.46 8.91
C ALA A 217 7.71 -6.39 10.45
N THR A 218 6.90 -5.49 11.00
CA THR A 218 6.65 -5.40 12.46
C THR A 218 5.88 -6.62 12.96
N ALA A 219 4.85 -7.05 12.22
CA ALA A 219 4.08 -8.25 12.55
C ALA A 219 4.91 -9.53 12.43
N LEU A 220 5.79 -9.63 11.41
CA LEU A 220 6.73 -10.73 11.27
C LEU A 220 7.72 -10.80 12.46
N HIS A 221 8.10 -9.64 12.98
CA HIS A 221 8.93 -9.58 14.19
C HIS A 221 8.15 -10.02 15.43
N ALA A 222 6.92 -9.56 15.60
CA ALA A 222 6.04 -10.02 16.67
C ALA A 222 5.79 -11.54 16.61
N ALA A 223 5.58 -12.09 15.42
CA ALA A 223 5.38 -13.52 15.24
C ALA A 223 6.60 -14.35 15.66
N ARG A 224 7.82 -13.85 15.43
CA ARG A 224 9.05 -14.53 15.90
C ARG A 224 9.17 -14.50 17.42
N ILE A 225 8.90 -13.35 18.06
CA ILE A 225 8.91 -13.25 19.53
C ILE A 225 7.83 -14.16 20.12
N GLY A 226 6.59 -14.09 19.59
CA GLY A 226 5.51 -14.96 20.05
C GLY A 226 5.85 -16.44 19.97
N ALA A 227 6.49 -16.86 18.89
CA ALA A 227 6.92 -18.27 18.74
C ALA A 227 7.96 -18.70 19.80
N GLU A 228 8.87 -17.81 20.21
CA GLU A 228 9.83 -18.06 21.30
C GLU A 228 9.11 -18.18 22.66
N GLU A 229 7.95 -17.55 22.82
CA GLU A 229 7.11 -17.57 24.02
C GLU A 229 6.00 -18.65 23.95
N GLY A 230 5.93 -19.40 22.85
CA GLY A 230 4.99 -20.50 22.67
C GLY A 230 3.65 -20.09 22.05
N THR A 231 3.52 -18.89 21.49
CA THR A 231 2.32 -18.40 20.80
C THR A 231 2.51 -18.41 19.28
N SER A 232 1.60 -19.06 18.57
CA SER A 232 1.66 -19.25 17.11
C SER A 232 0.80 -18.21 16.38
N LEU A 233 1.44 -17.13 15.89
CA LEU A 233 0.75 -16.08 15.15
C LEU A 233 0.68 -16.39 13.66
N GLU A 234 -0.51 -16.28 13.09
CA GLU A 234 -0.69 -16.23 11.64
C GLU A 234 -0.65 -14.79 11.16
N VAL A 235 0.26 -14.48 10.26
CA VAL A 235 0.40 -13.11 9.73
C VAL A 235 -0.18 -13.05 8.33
N VAL A 236 -1.19 -12.19 8.14
CA VAL A 236 -1.84 -11.92 6.86
C VAL A 236 -1.45 -10.53 6.36
N ASP A 237 -0.71 -10.48 5.24
CA ASP A 237 -0.48 -9.23 4.50
C ASP A 237 -1.67 -8.97 3.59
N LEU A 238 -2.43 -7.94 3.88
CA LEU A 238 -3.63 -7.59 3.14
C LEU A 238 -3.35 -7.10 1.72
N ARG A 239 -2.21 -6.45 1.48
CA ARG A 239 -1.77 -5.92 0.18
C ARG A 239 -2.77 -4.96 -0.49
N SER A 240 -4.04 -5.28 -0.52
CA SER A 240 -5.12 -4.46 -1.04
C SER A 240 -6.00 -3.92 0.08
N LEU A 241 -6.24 -2.62 0.05
CA LEU A 241 -7.01 -1.88 1.04
C LEU A 241 -8.40 -1.48 0.52
N SER A 242 -8.56 -1.48 -0.80
CA SER A 242 -9.86 -1.31 -1.48
C SER A 242 -9.78 -1.94 -2.89
N PRO A 243 -10.47 -3.05 -3.14
CA PRO A 243 -11.19 -3.90 -2.17
C PRO A 243 -10.22 -4.67 -1.26
N ILE A 244 -10.65 -4.97 -0.03
CA ILE A 244 -9.93 -5.88 0.86
C ILE A 244 -10.32 -7.33 0.46
N ASP A 245 -9.32 -8.23 0.46
CA ASP A 245 -9.55 -9.67 0.33
C ASP A 245 -10.03 -10.26 1.66
N PHE A 246 -11.32 -10.13 1.89
CA PHE A 246 -11.95 -10.71 3.07
C PHE A 246 -12.00 -12.24 3.03
N GLY A 247 -11.95 -12.86 1.84
CA GLY A 247 -11.94 -14.31 1.73
C GLY A 247 -10.75 -14.92 2.48
N THR A 248 -9.53 -14.51 2.11
CA THR A 248 -8.31 -14.96 2.77
C THR A 248 -8.29 -14.61 4.27
N LEU A 249 -8.76 -13.41 4.63
CA LEU A 249 -8.79 -13.00 6.03
C LEU A 249 -9.80 -13.80 6.86
N GLU A 250 -11.00 -14.02 6.36
CA GLU A 250 -12.05 -14.80 7.02
C GLU A 250 -11.61 -16.27 7.23
N GLU A 251 -10.95 -16.89 6.24
CA GLU A 251 -10.37 -18.22 6.37
C GLU A 251 -9.34 -18.29 7.50
N SER A 252 -8.44 -17.31 7.57
CA SER A 252 -7.44 -17.21 8.63
C SER A 252 -8.09 -17.05 10.02
N VAL A 253 -9.05 -16.13 10.16
CA VAL A 253 -9.76 -15.89 11.42
C VAL A 253 -10.58 -17.09 11.85
N CYS A 254 -11.25 -17.79 10.92
CA CYS A 254 -11.98 -18.99 11.24
C CYS A 254 -11.08 -20.15 11.73
N LYS A 255 -9.82 -20.15 11.31
CA LYS A 255 -8.80 -21.11 11.77
C LYS A 255 -8.29 -20.80 13.19
N THR A 256 -8.00 -19.52 13.47
CA THR A 256 -7.36 -19.10 14.73
C THR A 256 -8.34 -18.67 15.82
N GLY A 257 -9.57 -18.36 15.48
CA GLY A 257 -10.59 -17.83 16.39
C GLY A 257 -10.33 -16.40 16.91
N ARG A 258 -9.19 -15.80 16.59
CA ARG A 258 -8.75 -14.51 17.18
C ARG A 258 -8.13 -13.61 16.13
N LEU A 259 -8.37 -12.29 16.25
CA LEU A 259 -7.87 -11.31 15.29
C LEU A 259 -7.30 -10.07 15.98
N VAL A 260 -6.07 -9.72 15.62
CA VAL A 260 -5.46 -8.41 15.84
C VAL A 260 -5.27 -7.74 14.48
N VAL A 261 -5.81 -6.52 14.29
CA VAL A 261 -5.56 -5.72 13.09
C VAL A 261 -4.53 -4.65 13.41
N ALA A 262 -3.39 -4.67 12.73
CA ALA A 262 -2.28 -3.76 12.97
C ALA A 262 -1.99 -2.87 11.75
N HIS A 263 -2.00 -1.55 11.92
CA HIS A 263 -1.65 -0.58 10.87
C HIS A 263 -0.97 0.65 11.43
N GLU A 264 -0.28 1.40 10.57
CA GLU A 264 0.47 2.58 10.99
C GLU A 264 -0.43 3.81 11.19
N ALA A 265 -1.54 3.91 10.46
CA ALA A 265 -2.53 4.96 10.63
C ALA A 265 -3.12 4.98 12.07
N PRO A 266 -3.72 6.11 12.52
CA PRO A 266 -4.43 6.15 13.78
C PRO A 266 -5.51 5.05 13.90
N VAL A 267 -5.70 4.51 15.11
CA VAL A 267 -6.76 3.51 15.37
C VAL A 267 -8.13 4.10 15.09
N PHE A 268 -8.34 5.37 15.46
CA PHE A 268 -9.60 6.06 15.22
C PHE A 268 -9.78 6.39 13.75
N GLY A 269 -10.85 5.89 13.14
CA GLY A 269 -11.15 6.10 11.72
C GLY A 269 -10.22 5.36 10.74
N GLY A 270 -9.28 4.54 11.23
CA GLY A 270 -8.43 3.70 10.40
C GLY A 270 -9.16 2.47 9.87
N LEU A 271 -8.58 1.81 8.84
CA LEU A 271 -9.15 0.64 8.18
C LEU A 271 -9.40 -0.55 9.12
N GLY A 272 -8.66 -0.63 10.22
CA GLY A 272 -8.88 -1.65 11.24
C GLY A 272 -10.29 -1.62 11.85
N ALA A 273 -11.00 -0.50 11.80
CA ALA A 273 -12.39 -0.41 12.26
C ALA A 273 -13.35 -1.12 11.32
N GLU A 274 -13.21 -0.93 10.00
CA GLU A 274 -14.00 -1.64 8.98
C GLU A 274 -13.71 -3.13 9.00
N ILE A 275 -12.44 -3.52 9.08
CA ILE A 275 -12.02 -4.92 9.16
C ILE A 275 -12.64 -5.59 10.40
N ALA A 276 -12.54 -4.94 11.57
CA ALA A 276 -13.10 -5.47 12.80
C ALA A 276 -14.63 -5.64 12.73
N ALA A 277 -15.35 -4.64 12.19
CA ALA A 277 -16.79 -4.71 12.02
C ALA A 277 -17.19 -5.87 11.10
N ARG A 278 -16.55 -5.99 9.94
CA ARG A 278 -16.87 -7.02 8.97
C ARG A 278 -16.53 -8.43 9.44
N VAL A 279 -15.41 -8.61 10.10
CA VAL A 279 -15.04 -9.90 10.68
C VAL A 279 -16.00 -10.28 11.82
N ALA A 280 -16.40 -9.31 12.67
CA ALA A 280 -17.39 -9.57 13.70
C ALA A 280 -18.77 -9.99 13.14
N GLU A 281 -19.16 -9.49 11.97
CA GLU A 281 -20.39 -9.91 11.29
C GLU A 281 -20.27 -11.31 10.66
N ARG A 282 -19.13 -11.61 10.01
CA ARG A 282 -18.99 -12.80 9.19
C ARG A 282 -18.41 -14.00 9.93
N CYS A 283 -17.51 -13.75 10.87
CA CYS A 283 -16.86 -14.80 11.65
C CYS A 283 -17.39 -14.88 13.09
N PHE A 284 -18.54 -14.29 13.39
CA PHE A 284 -19.09 -14.18 14.76
C PHE A 284 -19.05 -15.49 15.55
N TYR A 285 -19.45 -16.59 14.92
CA TYR A 285 -19.51 -17.89 15.59
C TYR A 285 -18.14 -18.60 15.68
N HIS A 286 -17.10 -18.04 15.07
CA HIS A 286 -15.72 -18.56 15.14
C HIS A 286 -14.85 -17.73 16.07
N LEU A 287 -15.28 -16.49 16.41
CA LEU A 287 -14.50 -15.61 17.28
C LEU A 287 -14.55 -16.11 18.73
N GLU A 288 -13.36 -16.29 19.30
CA GLU A 288 -13.15 -16.66 20.69
C GLU A 288 -12.79 -15.45 21.58
N ALA A 289 -12.47 -14.29 20.96
CA ALA A 289 -12.15 -13.05 21.61
C ALA A 289 -12.65 -11.84 20.80
N PRO A 290 -12.86 -10.67 21.40
CA PRO A 290 -13.11 -9.42 20.66
C PRO A 290 -11.96 -9.10 19.73
N VAL A 291 -12.25 -8.62 18.51
CA VAL A 291 -11.22 -8.16 17.57
C VAL A 291 -10.45 -6.99 18.19
N ARG A 292 -9.12 -7.10 18.22
CA ARG A 292 -8.21 -6.08 18.73
C ARG A 292 -7.61 -5.25 17.60
N ARG A 293 -7.24 -4.01 17.92
CA ARG A 293 -6.67 -3.09 16.92
C ARG A 293 -5.44 -2.39 17.47
N VAL A 294 -4.36 -2.42 16.69
CA VAL A 294 -3.10 -1.71 16.94
C VAL A 294 -2.90 -0.66 15.87
N GLY A 295 -2.65 0.56 16.25
CA GLY A 295 -2.38 1.67 15.32
C GLY A 295 -1.71 2.83 16.05
N ALA A 296 -1.42 3.90 15.32
CA ALA A 296 -0.92 5.13 15.92
C ALA A 296 -1.97 5.81 16.81
N PHE A 297 -1.53 6.75 17.60
CA PHE A 297 -2.40 7.59 18.40
C PHE A 297 -3.16 8.60 17.53
N ALA A 298 -4.38 8.99 17.95
CA ALA A 298 -5.16 10.01 17.25
C ALA A 298 -4.64 11.43 17.59
N THR A 299 -3.42 11.71 17.19
CA THR A 299 -2.72 12.98 17.34
C THR A 299 -2.01 13.32 16.03
N PRO A 300 -1.68 14.59 15.76
CA PRO A 300 -0.77 14.94 14.67
C PRO A 300 0.55 14.14 14.78
N TYR A 301 1.18 13.88 13.65
CA TYR A 301 2.44 13.14 13.64
C TYR A 301 3.52 13.90 14.43
N PRO A 302 4.24 13.24 15.35
CA PRO A 302 5.15 13.93 16.27
C PRO A 302 6.49 14.28 15.59
N PRO A 303 7.29 15.18 16.18
CA PRO A 303 8.68 15.38 15.78
C PRO A 303 9.49 14.08 15.85
N SER A 304 10.54 13.98 15.01
CA SER A 304 11.33 12.75 14.83
C SER A 304 11.85 12.11 16.12
N ARG A 305 12.17 12.92 17.15
CA ARG A 305 12.62 12.41 18.47
C ARG A 305 11.56 11.57 19.21
N LEU A 306 10.27 11.71 18.88
CA LEU A 306 9.16 10.97 19.47
C LEU A 306 8.58 9.92 18.53
N GLU A 307 9.05 9.85 17.29
CA GLU A 307 8.52 8.98 16.24
C GLU A 307 8.47 7.51 16.67
N LYS A 308 9.52 7.00 17.30
CA LYS A 308 9.59 5.61 17.79
C LYS A 308 8.54 5.26 18.86
N HIS A 309 8.00 6.26 19.59
CA HIS A 309 6.95 6.05 20.58
C HIS A 309 5.55 6.18 19.97
N PHE A 310 5.46 6.83 18.83
CA PHE A 310 4.22 7.03 18.10
C PHE A 310 3.88 5.84 17.20
N LEU A 311 4.87 5.37 16.45
CA LEU A 311 4.70 4.24 15.54
C LEU A 311 4.43 2.95 16.32
N PRO A 312 3.46 2.13 15.87
CA PRO A 312 3.25 0.81 16.44
C PRO A 312 4.48 -0.09 16.27
N ASP A 313 4.80 -0.84 17.31
CA ASP A 313 5.89 -1.79 17.39
C ASP A 313 5.41 -3.23 17.66
N ALA A 314 6.34 -4.17 17.76
CA ALA A 314 6.02 -5.56 18.03
C ALA A 314 5.41 -5.76 19.43
N ASP A 315 5.89 -5.01 20.42
CA ASP A 315 5.41 -5.12 21.81
C ASP A 315 3.93 -4.72 21.90
N ARG A 316 3.52 -3.69 21.15
CA ARG A 316 2.10 -3.28 21.09
C ARG A 316 1.22 -4.32 20.41
N ILE A 317 1.74 -5.03 19.39
CA ILE A 317 1.04 -6.14 18.75
C ILE A 317 0.89 -7.30 19.75
N LEU A 318 1.97 -7.72 20.39
CA LEU A 318 1.97 -8.82 21.35
C LEU A 318 1.08 -8.53 22.55
N HIS A 319 1.09 -7.31 23.08
CA HIS A 319 0.18 -6.91 24.15
C HIS A 319 -1.32 -7.07 23.79
N GLU A 320 -1.73 -6.77 22.56
CA GLU A 320 -3.10 -7.02 22.12
C GLU A 320 -3.36 -8.50 21.79
N VAL A 321 -2.32 -9.26 21.40
CA VAL A 321 -2.37 -10.72 21.26
C VAL A 321 -2.64 -11.36 22.64
N ASP A 322 -1.89 -10.99 23.67
CA ASP A 322 -2.07 -11.50 25.03
C ASP A 322 -3.51 -11.28 25.50
N LYS A 323 -4.07 -10.10 25.27
CA LYS A 323 -5.48 -9.81 25.60
C LYS A 323 -6.49 -10.66 24.83
N CYS A 324 -6.15 -11.16 23.65
CA CYS A 324 -6.99 -12.12 22.92
C CYS A 324 -6.90 -13.53 23.51
N LEU A 325 -5.78 -13.85 24.17
CA LEU A 325 -5.55 -15.18 24.76
C LEU A 325 -6.03 -15.30 26.20
N GLU A 326 -6.25 -14.16 26.89
CA GLU A 326 -6.76 -14.10 28.27
C GLU A 326 -8.27 -14.29 28.38
N VAL A 327 -9.02 -14.32 27.28
CA VAL A 327 -10.50 -14.46 27.22
C VAL A 327 -10.95 -15.94 27.17
#